data_423c437ddaab2742b1d4986c376005a0
#
_entry.id   423c437ddaab2742b1d4986c376005a0
#
_cell.length_a   1.000
_cell.length_b   1.000
_cell.length_c   1.000
_cell.angle_alpha   90.00
_cell.angle_beta   90.00
_cell.angle_gamma   90.00
#
_symmetry.space_group_name_H-M   'P 1'
#
loop_
_entity.id
_entity.type
_entity.pdbx_description
1 polymer ?
#
loop_
_entity_poly.entity_id
_entity_poly.type
_entity_poly.pdbx_seq_one_letter_code
_entity_poly.pdbx_strand_id
1 'polypeptide(L)'
;MMHCLVGSEMCIRDSNWSYQSHFVLYLEALMRQQTLLPTYIKEMIFAYISGLNGCQYCKNIHAEISKKLLREANDEQPLLDIENAGIEEKYKPILKLAHKVNADIKSIVDEDVDQILQYGFDEQVISEIISICGAAQFMNTVVVAHQIKPLDDVQNIGSAKMMIEKGYDGLAEYMISKRNK
;
A
#
# COMPACT_ATOMS: atom_id res chain seq x y z
N MET A 1 14.17 6.49 26.10
CA MET A 1 14.72 7.00 24.83
C MET A 1 15.19 5.81 24.03
N MET A 2 14.37 5.32 23.10
CA MET A 2 14.79 4.24 22.19
C MET A 2 15.61 4.86 21.08
N HIS A 3 16.93 4.73 21.16
CA HIS A 3 17.81 5.07 20.07
C HIS A 3 17.64 4.01 18.97
N CYS A 4 16.79 4.28 18.00
CA CYS A 4 16.90 3.65 16.71
C CYS A 4 18.13 4.27 16.04
N LEU A 5 19.29 3.66 16.26
CA LEU A 5 20.55 4.14 15.74
C LEU A 5 20.55 4.05 14.21
N VAL A 6 20.97 5.16 13.66
CA VAL A 6 21.30 5.44 12.27
C VAL A 6 21.74 4.18 11.50
N GLY A 7 20.96 3.82 10.48
CA GLY A 7 21.40 2.84 9.48
C GLY A 7 20.67 1.50 9.48
N SER A 8 19.54 1.36 10.19
CA SER A 8 18.92 0.05 10.27
C SER A 8 17.57 -0.01 9.58
N GLU A 9 17.53 -0.69 8.46
CA GLU A 9 16.38 -1.47 8.00
C GLU A 9 15.83 -2.39 9.12
N MET A 10 16.44 -2.32 10.30
CA MET A 10 16.36 -3.26 11.41
C MET A 10 15.25 -2.98 12.43
N CYS A 11 14.70 -1.78 12.54
CA CYS A 11 13.81 -1.48 13.65
C CYS A 11 12.41 -2.12 13.54
N ILE A 12 11.86 -2.28 12.34
CA ILE A 12 10.66 -3.11 12.16
C ILE A 12 11.05 -4.60 12.12
N ARG A 13 12.20 -4.91 11.56
CA ARG A 13 12.74 -6.24 11.33
C ARG A 13 13.13 -6.99 12.60
N ASP A 14 13.66 -6.26 13.58
CA ASP A 14 14.22 -6.85 14.81
C ASP A 14 13.36 -6.61 16.04
N SER A 15 12.29 -5.81 15.90
CA SER A 15 11.34 -5.64 16.98
C SER A 15 10.47 -6.90 17.12
N ASN A 16 10.49 -7.46 18.32
CA ASN A 16 9.77 -8.68 18.71
C ASN A 16 8.24 -8.46 18.77
N TRP A 17 7.67 -7.86 17.73
CA TRP A 17 6.27 -7.48 17.69
C TRP A 17 5.45 -8.59 17.02
N SER A 18 5.06 -9.56 17.80
CA SER A 18 4.26 -10.71 17.30
C SER A 18 3.00 -10.29 16.57
N TYR A 19 2.40 -9.14 16.93
CA TYR A 19 1.21 -8.61 16.27
C TYR A 19 1.46 -8.10 14.85
N GLN A 20 2.69 -7.70 14.50
CA GLN A 20 3.00 -7.25 13.15
C GLN A 20 2.91 -8.36 12.11
N SER A 21 3.30 -9.58 12.46
CA SER A 21 3.12 -10.73 11.57
C SER A 21 1.65 -10.97 11.24
N HIS A 22 0.74 -10.78 12.20
CA HIS A 22 -0.70 -10.88 11.96
C HIS A 22 -1.22 -9.77 11.03
N PHE A 23 -0.67 -8.56 11.16
CA PHE A 23 -1.01 -7.48 10.25
C PHE A 23 -0.51 -7.77 8.82
N VAL A 24 0.68 -8.33 8.68
CA VAL A 24 1.22 -8.73 7.36
C VAL A 24 0.38 -9.84 6.73
N LEU A 25 -0.11 -10.82 7.51
CA LEU A 25 -1.06 -11.82 7.04
C LEU A 25 -2.41 -11.21 6.63
N TYR A 26 -2.88 -10.19 7.36
CA TYR A 26 -4.05 -9.41 6.94
C TYR A 26 -3.82 -8.72 5.60
N LEU A 27 -2.63 -8.14 5.38
CA LEU A 27 -2.25 -7.54 4.10
C LEU A 27 -2.23 -8.58 2.97
N GLU A 28 -1.75 -9.80 3.21
CA GLU A 28 -1.80 -10.87 2.20
C GLU A 28 -3.24 -11.14 1.79
N ALA A 29 -4.14 -11.36 2.76
CA ALA A 29 -5.55 -11.59 2.49
C ALA A 29 -6.19 -10.43 1.71
N LEU A 30 -5.95 -9.19 2.12
CA LEU A 30 -6.54 -7.99 1.51
C LEU A 30 -5.98 -7.72 0.10
N MET A 31 -4.66 -7.76 -0.04
CA MET A 31 -3.98 -7.30 -1.26
C MET A 31 -3.91 -8.37 -2.34
N ARG A 32 -4.00 -9.66 -2.00
CA ARG A 32 -3.85 -10.79 -2.93
C ARG A 32 -5.16 -11.52 -3.24
N GLN A 33 -6.24 -11.25 -2.49
CA GLN A 33 -7.55 -11.78 -2.79
C GLN A 33 -7.97 -11.42 -4.22
N GLN A 34 -8.47 -12.40 -4.96
CA GLN A 34 -9.01 -12.21 -6.32
C GLN A 34 -10.40 -11.59 -6.24
N THR A 35 -10.53 -10.39 -6.73
CA THR A 35 -11.77 -9.60 -6.75
C THR A 35 -11.86 -8.80 -8.05
N LEU A 36 -12.90 -7.98 -8.22
CA LEU A 36 -13.01 -7.07 -9.36
C LEU A 36 -11.92 -5.98 -9.35
N LEU A 37 -11.28 -5.74 -8.20
CA LEU A 37 -10.18 -4.77 -8.09
C LEU A 37 -8.84 -5.45 -8.36
N PRO A 38 -8.17 -5.16 -9.48
CA PRO A 38 -6.89 -5.77 -9.81
C PRO A 38 -5.81 -5.49 -8.77
N THR A 39 -4.91 -6.46 -8.55
CA THR A 39 -3.83 -6.33 -7.57
C THR A 39 -2.97 -5.09 -7.80
N TYR A 40 -2.67 -4.73 -9.06
CA TYR A 40 -1.88 -3.52 -9.34
C TYR A 40 -2.59 -2.23 -8.94
N ILE A 41 -3.93 -2.19 -8.97
CA ILE A 41 -4.72 -1.04 -8.47
C ILE A 41 -4.71 -1.01 -6.93
N LYS A 42 -4.81 -2.17 -6.27
CA LYS A 42 -4.67 -2.25 -4.80
C LYS A 42 -3.32 -1.68 -4.34
N GLU A 43 -2.24 -2.07 -5.00
CA GLU A 43 -0.89 -1.55 -4.74
C GLU A 43 -0.78 -0.05 -5.05
N MET A 44 -1.43 0.40 -6.13
CA MET A 44 -1.49 1.82 -6.50
C MET A 44 -2.20 2.65 -5.43
N ILE A 45 -3.34 2.19 -4.91
CA ILE A 45 -4.05 2.85 -3.80
C ILE A 45 -3.14 2.97 -2.59
N PHE A 46 -2.45 1.88 -2.21
CA PHE A 46 -1.54 1.89 -1.07
C PHE A 46 -0.40 2.90 -1.27
N ALA A 47 0.23 2.91 -2.46
CA ALA A 47 1.29 3.86 -2.80
C ALA A 47 0.79 5.31 -2.78
N TYR A 48 -0.39 5.56 -3.33
CA TYR A 48 -1.03 6.88 -3.37
C TYR A 48 -1.25 7.43 -1.95
N ILE A 49 -1.89 6.66 -1.08
CA ILE A 49 -2.12 7.03 0.32
C ILE A 49 -0.80 7.26 1.06
N SER A 50 0.20 6.39 0.81
CA SER A 50 1.53 6.55 1.41
C SER A 50 2.22 7.85 0.97
N GLY A 51 2.04 8.25 -0.28
CA GLY A 51 2.53 9.53 -0.80
C GLY A 51 1.88 10.73 -0.10
N LEU A 52 0.55 10.71 0.05
CA LEU A 52 -0.19 11.76 0.77
C LEU A 52 0.22 11.86 2.25
N ASN A 53 0.54 10.73 2.88
CA ASN A 53 0.97 10.66 4.28
C ASN A 53 2.49 10.90 4.48
N GLY A 54 3.23 11.21 3.41
CA GLY A 54 4.67 11.49 3.47
C GLY A 54 5.54 10.25 3.76
N CYS A 55 4.99 9.02 3.65
CA CYS A 55 5.74 7.78 3.85
C CYS A 55 6.43 7.33 2.57
N GLN A 56 7.62 7.88 2.28
CA GLN A 56 8.39 7.54 1.08
C GLN A 56 8.77 6.04 1.01
N TYR A 57 9.06 5.41 2.15
CA TYR A 57 9.38 3.98 2.21
C TYR A 57 8.24 3.13 1.63
N CYS A 58 7.03 3.28 2.16
CA CYS A 58 5.85 2.54 1.69
C CYS A 58 5.49 2.92 0.25
N LYS A 59 5.47 4.25 -0.07
CA LYS A 59 5.16 4.74 -1.40
C LYS A 59 6.01 4.06 -2.47
N ASN A 60 7.33 4.05 -2.30
CA ASN A 60 8.26 3.56 -3.31
C ASN A 60 8.09 2.05 -3.56
N ILE A 61 7.95 1.25 -2.50
CA ILE A 61 7.77 -0.21 -2.63
C ILE A 61 6.46 -0.53 -3.36
N HIS A 62 5.34 0.03 -2.91
CA HIS A 62 4.02 -0.27 -3.48
C HIS A 62 3.87 0.29 -4.90
N ALA A 63 4.46 1.45 -5.22
CA ALA A 63 4.52 1.97 -6.56
C ALA A 63 5.30 1.04 -7.50
N GLU A 64 6.44 0.51 -7.05
CA GLU A 64 7.24 -0.41 -7.86
C GLU A 64 6.53 -1.76 -8.08
N ILE A 65 5.79 -2.26 -7.07
CA ILE A 65 4.94 -3.46 -7.24
C ILE A 65 3.85 -3.18 -8.27
N SER A 66 3.09 -2.09 -8.10
CA SER A 66 2.02 -1.69 -9.03
C SER A 66 2.53 -1.58 -10.46
N LYS A 67 3.65 -0.88 -10.67
CA LYS A 67 4.29 -0.70 -11.97
C LYS A 67 4.67 -2.03 -12.62
N LYS A 68 5.28 -2.94 -11.87
CA LYS A 68 5.66 -4.27 -12.38
C LYS A 68 4.45 -5.11 -12.76
N LEU A 69 3.39 -5.07 -11.97
CA LEU A 69 2.17 -5.81 -12.24
C LEU A 69 1.38 -5.22 -13.41
N LEU A 70 1.43 -3.92 -13.62
CA LEU A 70 0.74 -3.24 -14.73
C LEU A 70 1.37 -3.49 -16.11
N ARG A 71 2.62 -3.90 -16.18
CA ARG A 71 3.39 -4.21 -17.42
C ARG A 71 3.62 -3.06 -18.42
N GLU A 72 2.92 -1.95 -18.33
CA GLU A 72 2.90 -0.87 -19.34
C GLU A 72 3.02 0.54 -18.76
N ALA A 73 3.03 0.73 -17.45
CA ALA A 73 3.06 2.07 -16.87
C ALA A 73 4.47 2.67 -16.88
N ASN A 74 4.64 3.70 -17.67
CA ASN A 74 5.92 4.40 -17.80
C ASN A 74 6.09 5.61 -16.89
N ASP A 75 5.13 5.89 -15.97
CA ASP A 75 5.19 7.15 -15.25
C ASP A 75 4.75 7.02 -13.80
N GLU A 76 5.62 7.46 -12.87
CA GLU A 76 5.32 7.51 -11.43
C GLU A 76 4.47 8.73 -11.04
N GLN A 77 4.39 9.74 -11.89
CA GLN A 77 3.64 10.97 -11.65
C GLN A 77 2.13 10.79 -11.50
N PRO A 78 1.50 9.84 -12.20
CA PRO A 78 0.05 9.61 -12.11
C PRO A 78 -0.48 9.32 -10.71
N LEU A 79 0.33 8.82 -9.79
CA LEU A 79 -0.13 8.44 -8.45
C LEU A 79 -0.54 9.61 -7.55
N LEU A 80 -0.08 10.83 -7.84
CA LEU A 80 -0.44 12.03 -7.07
C LEU A 80 -1.43 12.94 -7.78
N ASP A 81 -1.58 12.79 -9.09
CA ASP A 81 -2.52 13.55 -9.91
C ASP A 81 -3.63 12.63 -10.42
N ILE A 82 -4.74 12.58 -9.68
CA ILE A 82 -5.89 11.70 -9.96
C ILE A 82 -6.49 12.00 -11.34
N GLU A 83 -6.57 13.28 -11.74
CA GLU A 83 -7.24 13.68 -12.98
C GLU A 83 -6.38 13.41 -14.21
N ASN A 84 -5.05 13.54 -14.09
CA ASN A 84 -4.10 13.32 -15.17
C ASN A 84 -3.37 11.97 -15.05
N ALA A 85 -3.74 11.15 -14.05
CA ALA A 85 -3.20 9.81 -13.93
C ALA A 85 -3.43 9.04 -15.23
N GLY A 86 -2.38 8.47 -15.81
CA GLY A 86 -2.42 7.67 -17.03
C GLY A 86 -3.08 6.30 -16.85
N ILE A 87 -4.11 6.22 -15.97
CA ILE A 87 -4.90 5.03 -15.67
C ILE A 87 -6.25 5.10 -16.39
N GLU A 88 -6.87 3.94 -16.55
CA GLU A 88 -8.22 3.87 -17.12
C GLU A 88 -9.23 4.69 -16.31
N GLU A 89 -10.17 5.34 -17.00
CA GLU A 89 -11.18 6.22 -16.40
C GLU A 89 -11.96 5.55 -15.24
N LYS A 90 -12.23 4.26 -15.36
CA LYS A 90 -12.96 3.49 -14.32
C LYS A 90 -12.25 3.44 -12.96
N TYR A 91 -10.92 3.68 -12.90
CA TYR A 91 -10.17 3.67 -11.65
C TYR A 91 -10.01 5.05 -10.99
N LYS A 92 -10.32 6.13 -11.72
CA LYS A 92 -10.24 7.48 -11.17
C LYS A 92 -11.18 7.71 -9.98
N PRO A 93 -12.47 7.30 -10.02
CA PRO A 93 -13.35 7.40 -8.86
C PRO A 93 -12.81 6.63 -7.63
N ILE A 94 -12.15 5.49 -7.85
CA ILE A 94 -11.51 4.69 -6.79
C ILE A 94 -10.44 5.50 -6.05
N LEU A 95 -9.55 6.18 -6.79
CA LEU A 95 -8.52 7.03 -6.19
C LEU A 95 -9.13 8.27 -5.52
N LYS A 96 -10.22 8.83 -6.06
CA LYS A 96 -10.95 9.94 -5.42
C LYS A 96 -11.56 9.51 -4.08
N LEU A 97 -12.21 8.34 -4.03
CA LEU A 97 -12.72 7.78 -2.78
C LEU A 97 -11.57 7.54 -1.79
N ALA A 98 -10.48 6.89 -2.23
CA ALA A 98 -9.31 6.65 -1.39
C ALA A 98 -8.73 7.96 -0.82
N HIS A 99 -8.67 9.03 -1.63
CA HIS A 99 -8.27 10.35 -1.15
C HIS A 99 -9.16 10.85 -0.02
N LYS A 100 -10.49 10.81 -0.18
CA LYS A 100 -11.44 11.24 0.85
C LYS A 100 -11.34 10.40 2.12
N VAL A 101 -11.21 9.07 1.99
CA VAL A 101 -10.99 8.18 3.15
C VAL A 101 -9.75 8.58 3.94
N ASN A 102 -8.70 9.01 3.26
CA ASN A 102 -7.45 9.41 3.91
C ASN A 102 -7.49 10.83 4.49
N ALA A 103 -8.09 11.77 3.79
CA ALA A 103 -8.05 13.20 4.13
C ALA A 103 -9.18 13.64 5.06
N ASP A 104 -10.42 13.22 4.75
CA ASP A 104 -11.62 13.55 5.52
C ASP A 104 -12.75 12.55 5.26
N ILE A 105 -12.84 11.55 6.11
CA ILE A 105 -13.85 10.49 6.03
C ILE A 105 -15.29 11.06 6.01
N LYS A 106 -15.51 12.20 6.66
CA LYS A 106 -16.84 12.83 6.73
C LYS A 106 -17.27 13.51 5.41
N SER A 107 -16.34 13.72 4.50
CA SER A 107 -16.61 14.29 3.18
C SER A 107 -17.13 13.26 2.16
N ILE A 108 -17.17 11.98 2.52
CA ILE A 108 -17.69 10.92 1.66
C ILE A 108 -19.19 11.04 1.57
N VAL A 109 -19.71 11.01 0.35
CA VAL A 109 -21.14 11.05 0.03
C VAL A 109 -21.52 9.89 -0.87
N ASP A 110 -22.81 9.60 -1.00
CA ASP A 110 -23.33 8.47 -1.80
C ASP A 110 -22.83 8.53 -3.25
N GLU A 111 -22.71 9.73 -3.81
CA GLU A 111 -22.19 9.93 -5.17
C GLU A 111 -20.77 9.38 -5.38
N ASP A 112 -19.91 9.40 -4.37
CA ASP A 112 -18.55 8.84 -4.47
C ASP A 112 -18.58 7.32 -4.66
N VAL A 113 -19.55 6.67 -4.03
CA VAL A 113 -19.79 5.23 -4.15
C VAL A 113 -20.47 4.92 -5.49
N ASP A 114 -21.52 5.67 -5.83
CA ASP A 114 -22.29 5.47 -7.06
C ASP A 114 -21.42 5.57 -8.31
N GLN A 115 -20.47 6.51 -8.36
CA GLN A 115 -19.52 6.62 -9.46
C GLN A 115 -18.66 5.37 -9.66
N ILE A 116 -18.32 4.66 -8.59
CA ILE A 116 -17.56 3.40 -8.67
C ILE A 116 -18.47 2.28 -9.16
N LEU A 117 -19.67 2.18 -8.60
CA LEU A 117 -20.65 1.15 -8.97
C LEU A 117 -21.09 1.26 -10.44
N GLN A 118 -21.19 2.48 -11.01
CA GLN A 118 -21.52 2.71 -12.42
C GLN A 118 -20.51 2.11 -13.40
N TYR A 119 -19.26 1.90 -12.99
CA TYR A 119 -18.25 1.20 -13.78
C TYR A 119 -18.30 -0.33 -13.64
N GLY A 120 -19.31 -0.88 -12.94
CA GLY A 120 -19.50 -2.33 -12.79
C GLY A 120 -18.72 -2.95 -11.64
N PHE A 121 -18.15 -2.14 -10.76
CA PHE A 121 -17.63 -2.61 -9.47
C PHE A 121 -18.77 -2.87 -8.49
N ASP A 122 -18.51 -3.61 -7.43
CA ASP A 122 -19.47 -3.96 -6.40
C ASP A 122 -19.13 -3.35 -5.03
N GLU A 123 -19.98 -3.55 -4.04
CA GLU A 123 -19.78 -3.07 -2.67
C GLU A 123 -18.54 -3.70 -2.01
N GLN A 124 -18.11 -4.87 -2.44
CA GLN A 124 -16.89 -5.49 -1.96
C GLN A 124 -15.67 -4.63 -2.32
N VAL A 125 -15.63 -4.08 -3.54
CA VAL A 125 -14.57 -3.17 -3.97
C VAL A 125 -14.53 -1.92 -3.11
N ILE A 126 -15.69 -1.35 -2.75
CA ILE A 126 -15.74 -0.20 -1.83
C ILE A 126 -15.12 -0.55 -0.47
N SER A 127 -15.50 -1.71 0.09
CA SER A 127 -14.94 -2.20 1.34
C SER A 127 -13.42 -2.44 1.26
N GLU A 128 -12.93 -2.95 0.14
CA GLU A 128 -11.49 -3.14 -0.12
C GLU A 128 -10.74 -1.82 -0.15
N ILE A 129 -11.25 -0.80 -0.87
CA ILE A 129 -10.63 0.52 -0.94
C ILE A 129 -10.47 1.10 0.46
N ILE A 130 -11.54 1.09 1.26
CA ILE A 130 -11.52 1.60 2.64
C ILE A 130 -10.51 0.83 3.50
N SER A 131 -10.49 -0.50 3.37
CA SER A 131 -9.58 -1.38 4.11
C SER A 131 -8.11 -1.14 3.73
N ILE A 132 -7.83 -0.95 2.44
CA ILE A 132 -6.47 -0.64 1.94
C ILE A 132 -6.01 0.72 2.48
N CYS A 133 -6.89 1.74 2.47
CA CYS A 133 -6.56 3.05 3.04
C CYS A 133 -6.22 2.95 4.54
N GLY A 134 -7.04 2.23 5.33
CA GLY A 134 -6.78 2.02 6.75
C GLY A 134 -5.47 1.27 7.00
N ALA A 135 -5.19 0.25 6.21
CA ALA A 135 -3.94 -0.51 6.29
C ALA A 135 -2.72 0.36 5.94
N ALA A 136 -2.83 1.19 4.89
CA ALA A 136 -1.78 2.13 4.50
C ALA A 136 -1.52 3.16 5.61
N GLN A 137 -2.58 3.77 6.18
CA GLN A 137 -2.47 4.73 7.28
C GLN A 137 -1.76 4.11 8.50
N PHE A 138 -2.13 2.87 8.87
CA PHE A 138 -1.48 2.16 9.97
C PHE A 138 0.02 1.96 9.69
N MET A 139 0.39 1.40 8.53
CA MET A 139 1.79 1.17 8.19
C MET A 139 2.58 2.47 8.05
N ASN A 140 2.00 3.50 7.44
CA ASN A 140 2.66 4.79 7.31
C ASN A 140 2.97 5.38 8.69
N THR A 141 2.01 5.30 9.64
CA THR A 141 2.23 5.75 11.01
C THR A 141 3.38 5.00 11.67
N VAL A 142 3.43 3.67 11.54
CA VAL A 142 4.50 2.85 12.11
C VAL A 142 5.85 3.21 11.49
N VAL A 143 5.93 3.28 10.16
CA VAL A 143 7.18 3.54 9.42
C VAL A 143 7.72 4.94 9.73
N VAL A 144 6.86 5.96 9.68
CA VAL A 144 7.26 7.36 9.92
C VAL A 144 7.61 7.59 11.39
N ALA A 145 6.83 7.06 12.34
CA ALA A 145 7.11 7.20 13.77
C ALA A 145 8.43 6.53 14.19
N HIS A 146 8.79 5.42 13.54
CA HIS A 146 10.08 4.76 13.74
C HIS A 146 11.22 5.38 12.92
N GLN A 147 10.97 6.43 12.14
CA GLN A 147 11.96 7.13 11.32
C GLN A 147 12.69 6.20 10.33
N ILE A 148 11.96 5.23 9.76
CA ILE A 148 12.52 4.28 8.81
C ILE A 148 12.81 5.03 7.52
N LYS A 149 14.07 4.93 7.07
CA LYS A 149 14.50 5.59 5.85
C LYS A 149 13.98 4.87 4.61
N PRO A 150 13.66 5.61 3.54
CA PRO A 150 13.38 5.01 2.25
C PRO A 150 14.54 4.09 1.81
N LEU A 151 14.19 3.03 1.13
CA LEU A 151 15.16 2.15 0.46
C LEU A 151 15.74 2.87 -0.78
N ASP A 152 16.93 2.48 -1.19
CA ASP A 152 17.46 2.84 -2.50
C ASP A 152 16.72 2.09 -3.62
N ASP A 153 16.97 2.48 -4.88
CA ASP A 153 16.25 1.91 -6.03
C ASP A 153 16.48 0.40 -6.17
N VAL A 154 17.70 -0.09 -5.90
CA VAL A 154 18.02 -1.52 -6.00
C VAL A 154 17.27 -2.31 -4.94
N GLN A 155 17.21 -1.80 -3.72
CA GLN A 155 16.51 -2.40 -2.60
C GLN A 155 14.98 -2.38 -2.83
N ASN A 156 14.42 -1.26 -3.36
CA ASN A 156 13.02 -1.17 -3.73
C ASN A 156 12.64 -2.22 -4.77
N ILE A 157 13.43 -2.34 -5.84
CA ILE A 157 13.23 -3.33 -6.90
C ILE A 157 13.29 -4.76 -6.33
N GLY A 158 14.26 -5.03 -5.45
CA GLY A 158 14.41 -6.33 -4.80
C GLY A 158 13.24 -6.67 -3.89
N SER A 159 12.80 -5.71 -3.06
CA SER A 159 11.65 -5.86 -2.17
C SER A 159 10.36 -6.08 -2.95
N ALA A 160 10.11 -5.28 -3.98
CA ALA A 160 8.95 -5.44 -4.84
C ALA A 160 8.93 -6.81 -5.53
N LYS A 161 10.07 -7.28 -6.04
CA LYS A 161 10.19 -8.61 -6.66
C LYS A 161 9.84 -9.71 -5.65
N MET A 162 10.40 -9.65 -4.45
CA MET A 162 10.11 -10.63 -3.39
C MET A 162 8.61 -10.65 -3.04
N MET A 163 7.97 -9.47 -2.89
CA MET A 163 6.55 -9.37 -2.55
C MET A 163 5.63 -9.80 -3.69
N ILE A 164 6.05 -9.70 -4.94
CA ILE A 164 5.32 -10.26 -6.09
C ILE A 164 5.43 -11.79 -6.11
N GLU A 165 6.63 -12.33 -5.90
CA GLU A 165 6.90 -13.77 -6.01
C GLU A 165 6.39 -14.58 -4.80
N LYS A 166 6.50 -14.01 -3.60
CA LYS A 166 6.21 -14.70 -2.32
C LYS A 166 5.04 -14.13 -1.54
N GLY A 167 4.42 -13.06 -2.04
CA GLY A 167 3.37 -12.36 -1.32
C GLY A 167 3.87 -11.67 -0.04
N TYR A 168 2.93 -11.19 0.73
CA TYR A 168 3.17 -10.68 2.09
C TYR A 168 3.48 -11.83 3.07
N ASP A 169 3.05 -13.06 2.77
CA ASP A 169 3.39 -14.26 3.55
C ASP A 169 4.91 -14.45 3.60
N GLY A 170 5.61 -14.26 2.47
CA GLY A 170 7.07 -14.31 2.44
C GLY A 170 7.74 -13.26 3.31
N LEU A 171 7.12 -12.07 3.44
CA LEU A 171 7.58 -11.04 4.38
C LEU A 171 7.33 -11.47 5.83
N ALA A 172 6.15 -12.04 6.14
CA ALA A 172 5.83 -12.55 7.46
C ALA A 172 6.80 -13.66 7.89
N GLU A 173 7.07 -14.64 7.02
CA GLU A 173 8.04 -15.71 7.26
C GLU A 173 9.44 -15.17 7.53
N TYR A 174 9.87 -14.18 6.74
CA TYR A 174 11.15 -13.51 6.95
C TYR A 174 11.21 -12.82 8.31
N MET A 175 10.17 -12.07 8.71
CA MET A 175 10.10 -11.42 10.01
C MET A 175 10.14 -12.43 11.16
N ILE A 176 9.41 -13.55 11.04
CA ILE A 176 9.39 -14.64 12.03
C ILE A 176 10.75 -15.33 12.13
N SER A 177 11.44 -15.58 10.99
CA SER A 177 12.75 -16.23 10.97
C SER A 177 13.84 -15.44 11.67
N LYS A 178 13.73 -14.10 11.68
CA LYS A 178 14.67 -13.22 12.39
C LYS A 178 14.44 -13.18 13.90
N ARG A 179 13.23 -13.50 14.34
CA ARG A 179 12.86 -13.52 15.77
C ARG A 179 13.55 -14.64 16.54
N ASN A 180 13.92 -15.73 15.86
CA ASN A 180 14.47 -16.95 16.47
C ASN A 180 16.02 -16.99 16.46
N LYS A 181 16.66 -15.86 16.13
CA LYS A 181 18.10 -15.67 16.19
C LYS A 181 18.48 -14.60 17.20
#